data_8567e6dbf9f3ed9b6e60c7179edf0502
#
_entry.id   8567e6dbf9f3ed9b6e60c7179edf0502
#
_cell.length_a   1.000
_cell.length_b   1.000
_cell.length_c   1.000
_cell.angle_alpha   90.00
_cell.angle_beta   90.00
_cell.angle_gamma   90.00
#
_symmetry.space_group_name_H-M   'P 1'
#
loop_
_entity.id
_entity.type
_entity.pdbx_description
1 polymer ?
#
loop_
_entity_poly.entity_id
_entity_poly.type
_entity_poly.pdbx_seq_one_letter_code
_entity_poly.pdbx_strand_id
1 'polypeptide(L)'
;TSFSRISFFIGISMVITGLSLLFAFNSSEFSTLLFFIFISGIGSGSVYLLTISYLQSTTDKNLRGRVFGNFYTIGRLSILLSLFISGFAANFINQYFEFDGVLVVLRISSGLILTSGLITFIKGYRMIIKDFGFENSNFNKLRLNLDTDEDEPL
;
A
#
# COMPACT_ATOMS: atom_id res chain seq x y z
N THR A 1 10.48 13.39 -5.01
CA THR A 1 9.07 13.86 -5.04
C THR A 1 8.08 12.84 -5.58
N SER A 2 8.42 12.02 -6.59
CA SER A 2 7.48 11.02 -7.13
C SER A 2 7.25 9.84 -6.18
N PHE A 3 8.28 9.40 -5.46
CA PHE A 3 8.21 8.25 -4.56
C PHE A 3 7.29 8.47 -3.35
N SER A 4 7.36 9.65 -2.72
CA SER A 4 6.52 9.99 -1.57
C SER A 4 5.03 10.01 -1.92
N ARG A 5 4.68 10.55 -3.09
CA ARG A 5 3.30 10.57 -3.59
C ARG A 5 2.77 9.16 -3.88
N ILE A 6 3.57 8.33 -4.55
CA ILE A 6 3.17 6.95 -4.87
C ILE A 6 2.95 6.13 -3.59
N SER A 7 3.87 6.23 -2.61
CA SER A 7 3.71 5.55 -1.32
C SER A 7 2.46 5.99 -0.56
N PHE A 8 2.10 7.26 -0.63
CA PHE A 8 0.88 7.79 -0.03
C PHE A 8 -0.38 7.20 -0.67
N PHE A 9 -0.46 7.18 -2.01
CA PHE A 9 -1.60 6.59 -2.73
C PHE A 9 -1.72 5.08 -2.50
N ILE A 10 -0.59 4.35 -2.46
CA ILE A 10 -0.58 2.92 -2.12
C ILE A 10 -1.14 2.73 -0.70
N GLY A 11 -0.71 3.56 0.26
CA GLY A 11 -1.20 3.49 1.63
C GLY A 11 -2.72 3.69 1.73
N ILE A 12 -3.27 4.72 1.07
CA ILE A 12 -4.72 4.95 1.02
C ILE A 12 -5.45 3.75 0.42
N SER A 13 -4.99 3.25 -0.72
CA SER A 13 -5.62 2.12 -1.40
C SER A 13 -5.61 0.85 -0.54
N MET A 14 -4.52 0.59 0.20
CA MET A 14 -4.45 -0.54 1.14
C MET A 14 -5.39 -0.36 2.34
N VAL A 15 -5.53 0.85 2.88
CA VAL A 15 -6.48 1.14 3.96
C VAL A 15 -7.92 0.91 3.50
N ILE A 16 -8.28 1.40 2.31
CA ILE A 16 -9.61 1.17 1.72
C ILE A 16 -9.86 -0.33 1.55
N THR A 17 -8.90 -1.08 1.00
CA THR A 17 -9.00 -2.53 0.83
C THR A 17 -9.21 -3.24 2.16
N GLY A 18 -8.38 -2.94 3.17
CA GLY A 18 -8.44 -3.58 4.48
C GLY A 18 -9.75 -3.29 5.21
N LEU A 19 -10.23 -2.03 5.20
CA LEU A 19 -11.52 -1.65 5.77
C LEU A 19 -12.69 -2.35 5.07
N SER A 20 -12.69 -2.32 3.74
CA SER A 20 -13.74 -2.97 2.94
C SER A 20 -13.84 -4.46 3.23
N LEU A 21 -12.70 -5.16 3.33
CA LEU A 21 -12.69 -6.60 3.66
C LEU A 21 -13.17 -6.86 5.10
N LEU A 22 -12.79 -6.00 6.07
CA LEU A 22 -13.31 -6.13 7.43
C LEU A 22 -14.83 -6.01 7.48
N PHE A 23 -15.41 -5.03 6.79
CA PHE A 23 -16.86 -4.88 6.70
C PHE A 23 -17.52 -6.03 5.94
N ALA A 24 -16.93 -6.48 4.85
CA ALA A 24 -17.42 -7.63 4.09
C ALA A 24 -17.55 -8.88 4.96
N PHE A 25 -16.51 -9.24 5.71
CA PHE A 25 -16.50 -10.47 6.52
C PHE A 25 -17.26 -10.35 7.86
N ASN A 26 -17.75 -9.18 8.21
CA ASN A 26 -18.67 -8.98 9.33
C ASN A 26 -20.13 -8.80 8.90
N SER A 27 -20.40 -8.73 7.60
CA SER A 27 -21.76 -8.58 7.09
C SER A 27 -22.48 -9.93 7.05
N SER A 28 -23.74 -9.93 7.48
CA SER A 28 -24.65 -11.08 7.38
C SER A 28 -25.42 -11.09 6.04
N GLU A 29 -25.46 -9.96 5.34
CA GLU A 29 -26.22 -9.81 4.11
C GLU A 29 -25.31 -10.00 2.88
N PHE A 30 -25.75 -10.85 1.97
CA PHE A 30 -25.01 -11.16 0.74
C PHE A 30 -24.78 -9.93 -0.15
N SER A 31 -25.76 -9.03 -0.27
CA SER A 31 -25.62 -7.80 -1.07
C SER A 31 -24.55 -6.87 -0.51
N THR A 32 -24.53 -6.70 0.80
CA THR A 32 -23.54 -5.89 1.51
C THR A 32 -22.12 -6.48 1.37
N LEU A 33 -21.99 -7.80 1.47
CA LEU A 33 -20.75 -8.52 1.25
C LEU A 33 -20.22 -8.27 -0.17
N LEU A 34 -21.05 -8.43 -1.20
CA LEU A 34 -20.66 -8.17 -2.59
C LEU A 34 -20.21 -6.74 -2.82
N PHE A 35 -20.92 -5.77 -2.26
CA PHE A 35 -20.58 -4.35 -2.36
C PHE A 35 -19.19 -4.06 -1.81
N PHE A 36 -18.88 -4.54 -0.61
CA PHE A 36 -17.58 -4.33 -0.01
C PHE A 36 -16.44 -5.10 -0.68
N ILE A 37 -16.71 -6.30 -1.21
CA ILE A 37 -15.75 -7.03 -2.06
C ILE A 37 -15.43 -6.23 -3.32
N PHE A 38 -16.43 -5.63 -3.96
CA PHE A 38 -16.22 -4.79 -5.14
C PHE A 38 -15.32 -3.59 -4.83
N ILE A 39 -15.56 -2.89 -3.72
CA ILE A 39 -14.70 -1.76 -3.28
C ILE A 39 -13.27 -2.26 -2.98
N SER A 40 -13.12 -3.41 -2.33
CA SER A 40 -11.80 -3.98 -2.05
C SER A 40 -11.05 -4.34 -3.34
N GLY A 41 -11.75 -4.77 -4.37
CA GLY A 41 -11.20 -5.04 -5.71
C GLY A 41 -10.61 -3.79 -6.35
N ILE A 42 -11.29 -2.65 -6.27
CA ILE A 42 -10.79 -1.37 -6.76
C ILE A 42 -9.54 -0.95 -5.98
N GLY A 43 -9.55 -1.06 -4.66
CA GLY A 43 -8.40 -0.73 -3.82
C GLY A 43 -7.18 -1.59 -4.13
N SER A 44 -7.33 -2.91 -4.17
CA SER A 44 -6.23 -3.85 -4.46
C SER A 44 -5.70 -3.71 -5.89
N GLY A 45 -6.58 -3.48 -6.87
CA GLY A 45 -6.19 -3.20 -8.25
C GLY A 45 -5.35 -1.94 -8.37
N SER A 46 -5.72 -0.88 -7.63
CA SER A 46 -4.95 0.37 -7.59
C SER A 46 -3.55 0.16 -7.01
N VAL A 47 -3.39 -0.60 -5.92
CA VAL A 47 -2.08 -0.95 -5.36
C VAL A 47 -1.23 -1.67 -6.39
N TYR A 48 -1.80 -2.67 -7.08
CA TYR A 48 -1.10 -3.45 -8.09
C TYR A 48 -0.61 -2.57 -9.25
N LEU A 49 -1.48 -1.73 -9.81
CA LEU A 49 -1.14 -0.83 -10.92
C LEU A 49 -0.08 0.19 -10.53
N LEU A 50 -0.18 0.82 -9.36
CA LEU A 50 0.80 1.77 -8.86
C LEU A 50 2.16 1.11 -8.64
N THR A 51 2.18 -0.11 -8.10
CA THR A 51 3.42 -0.87 -7.88
C THR A 51 4.11 -1.21 -9.19
N ILE A 52 3.37 -1.71 -10.19
CA ILE A 52 3.93 -2.02 -11.52
C ILE A 52 4.42 -0.76 -12.22
N SER A 53 3.65 0.33 -12.21
CA SER A 53 4.04 1.59 -12.82
C SER A 53 5.32 2.14 -12.20
N TYR A 54 5.45 2.07 -10.88
CA TYR A 54 6.65 2.46 -10.17
C TYR A 54 7.85 1.59 -10.57
N LEU A 55 7.67 0.27 -10.59
CA LEU A 55 8.73 -0.67 -10.97
C LEU A 55 9.20 -0.43 -12.41
N GLN A 56 8.28 -0.13 -13.33
CA GLN A 56 8.61 0.20 -14.72
C GLN A 56 9.39 1.52 -14.84
N SER A 57 9.05 2.52 -14.05
CA SER A 57 9.67 3.85 -14.12
C SER A 57 11.07 3.88 -13.51
N THR A 58 11.36 3.01 -12.54
CA THR A 58 12.64 2.97 -11.81
C THR A 58 13.62 1.93 -12.32
N THR A 59 13.18 1.01 -13.19
CA THR A 59 14.03 -0.08 -13.68
C THR A 59 14.59 0.23 -15.08
N ASP A 60 15.89 0.08 -15.23
CA ASP A 60 16.58 0.21 -16.53
C ASP A 60 16.03 -0.77 -17.57
N LYS A 61 15.93 -0.33 -18.82
CA LYS A 61 15.37 -1.12 -19.93
C LYS A 61 16.00 -2.51 -20.07
N ASN A 62 17.31 -2.61 -19.86
CA ASN A 62 18.06 -3.86 -19.98
C ASN A 62 17.82 -4.85 -18.83
N LEU A 63 17.38 -4.39 -17.67
CA LEU A 63 17.16 -5.18 -16.46
C LEU A 63 15.68 -5.51 -16.21
N ARG A 64 14.76 -4.89 -16.96
CA ARG A 64 13.31 -5.05 -16.77
C ARG A 64 12.86 -6.51 -16.74
N GLY A 65 13.31 -7.31 -17.68
CA GLY A 65 12.92 -8.73 -17.73
C GLY A 65 13.29 -9.50 -16.46
N ARG A 66 14.50 -9.28 -15.93
CA ARG A 66 14.96 -9.92 -14.69
C ARG A 66 14.18 -9.44 -13.46
N VAL A 67 13.97 -8.13 -13.35
CA VAL A 67 13.26 -7.53 -12.21
C VAL A 67 11.80 -7.98 -12.19
N PHE A 68 11.11 -7.92 -13.35
CA PHE A 68 9.72 -8.38 -13.44
C PHE A 68 9.59 -9.89 -13.24
N GLY A 69 10.53 -10.68 -13.79
CA GLY A 69 10.55 -12.13 -13.56
C GLY A 69 10.66 -12.47 -12.07
N ASN A 70 11.57 -11.83 -11.34
CA ASN A 70 11.71 -12.01 -9.90
C ASN A 70 10.47 -11.53 -9.13
N PHE A 71 9.92 -10.37 -9.48
CA PHE A 71 8.71 -9.84 -8.87
C PHE A 71 7.52 -10.81 -8.99
N TYR A 72 7.26 -11.33 -10.18
CA TYR A 72 6.19 -12.29 -10.41
C TYR A 72 6.45 -13.64 -9.74
N THR A 73 7.68 -14.10 -9.72
CA THR A 73 8.06 -15.36 -9.06
C THR A 73 7.84 -15.27 -7.54
N ILE A 74 8.34 -14.21 -6.91
CA ILE A 74 8.16 -13.97 -5.48
C ILE A 74 6.67 -13.81 -5.16
N GLY A 75 5.92 -13.07 -5.98
CA GLY A 75 4.48 -12.91 -5.81
C GLY A 75 3.72 -14.24 -5.86
N ARG A 76 4.02 -15.11 -6.84
CA ARG A 76 3.38 -16.42 -6.94
C ARG A 76 3.75 -17.35 -5.78
N LEU A 77 5.02 -17.37 -5.37
CA LEU A 77 5.45 -18.15 -4.20
C LEU A 77 4.76 -17.66 -2.92
N SER A 78 4.62 -16.35 -2.75
CA SER A 78 3.90 -15.76 -1.62
C SER A 78 2.43 -16.15 -1.59
N ILE A 79 1.76 -16.20 -2.74
CA ILE A 79 0.36 -16.66 -2.84
C ILE A 79 0.25 -18.14 -2.44
N LEU A 80 1.11 -19.02 -2.97
CA LEU A 80 1.11 -20.44 -2.63
C LEU A 80 1.34 -20.66 -1.13
N LEU A 81 2.33 -19.98 -0.56
CA LEU A 81 2.63 -20.07 0.87
C LEU A 81 1.45 -19.56 1.72
N SER A 82 0.84 -18.46 1.32
CA SER A 82 -0.33 -17.88 2.00
C SER A 82 -1.53 -18.83 1.99
N LEU A 83 -1.82 -19.49 0.85
CA LEU A 83 -2.89 -20.47 0.75
C LEU A 83 -2.65 -21.67 1.66
N PHE A 84 -1.41 -22.16 1.72
CA PHE A 84 -1.04 -23.28 2.59
C PHE A 84 -1.20 -22.90 4.08
N ILE A 85 -0.65 -21.76 4.48
CA ILE A 85 -0.73 -21.28 5.86
C ILE A 85 -2.18 -21.02 6.28
N SER A 86 -2.96 -20.35 5.43
CA SER A 86 -4.37 -20.01 5.73
C SER A 86 -5.25 -21.26 5.83
N GLY A 87 -5.05 -22.23 4.93
CA GLY A 87 -5.78 -23.51 4.99
C GLY A 87 -5.46 -24.30 6.26
N PHE A 88 -4.17 -24.39 6.62
CA PHE A 88 -3.76 -25.04 7.84
C PHE A 88 -4.30 -24.36 9.10
N ALA A 89 -4.21 -23.03 9.15
CA ALA A 89 -4.73 -22.23 10.26
C ALA A 89 -6.25 -22.37 10.41
N ALA A 90 -7.01 -22.33 9.31
CA ALA A 90 -8.46 -22.51 9.33
C ALA A 90 -8.85 -23.90 9.85
N ASN A 91 -8.18 -24.96 9.39
CA ASN A 91 -8.41 -26.33 9.85
C ASN A 91 -8.08 -26.47 11.33
N PHE A 92 -6.97 -25.92 11.79
CA PHE A 92 -6.56 -25.94 13.20
C PHE A 92 -7.61 -25.23 14.08
N ILE A 93 -8.10 -24.06 13.67
CA ILE A 93 -9.13 -23.32 14.41
C ILE A 93 -10.43 -24.13 14.48
N ASN A 94 -10.88 -24.73 13.38
CA ASN A 94 -12.08 -25.58 13.36
C ASN A 94 -11.98 -26.80 14.27
N GLN A 95 -10.76 -27.35 14.42
CA GLN A 95 -10.55 -28.58 15.21
C GLN A 95 -10.51 -28.30 16.73
N TYR A 96 -9.98 -27.15 17.14
CA TYR A 96 -9.73 -26.85 18.56
C TYR A 96 -10.69 -25.82 19.14
N PHE A 97 -11.40 -25.07 18.29
CA PHE A 97 -12.34 -24.02 18.70
C PHE A 97 -13.65 -24.20 17.96
N GLU A 98 -14.76 -23.92 18.64
CA GLU A 98 -16.13 -23.95 18.05
C GLU A 98 -16.43 -22.74 17.15
N PHE A 99 -15.41 -22.17 16.50
CA PHE A 99 -15.55 -21.03 15.60
C PHE A 99 -15.36 -21.46 14.16
N ASP A 100 -15.99 -20.73 13.24
CA ASP A 100 -15.73 -20.89 11.81
C ASP A 100 -14.31 -20.38 11.49
N GLY A 101 -13.37 -21.32 11.40
CA GLY A 101 -11.95 -21.03 11.20
C GLY A 101 -11.67 -20.26 9.93
N VAL A 102 -12.48 -20.43 8.88
CA VAL A 102 -12.33 -19.67 7.64
C VAL A 102 -12.63 -18.19 7.88
N LEU A 103 -13.74 -17.88 8.54
CA LEU A 103 -14.10 -16.49 8.88
C LEU A 103 -13.08 -15.82 9.78
N VAL A 104 -12.55 -16.56 10.77
CA VAL A 104 -11.53 -16.03 11.67
C VAL A 104 -10.25 -15.67 10.90
N VAL A 105 -9.76 -16.56 10.05
CA VAL A 105 -8.57 -16.30 9.22
C VAL A 105 -8.78 -15.12 8.27
N LEU A 106 -9.93 -15.00 7.65
CA LEU A 106 -10.27 -13.87 6.77
C LEU A 106 -10.30 -12.53 7.52
N ARG A 107 -10.86 -12.50 8.74
CA ARG A 107 -10.87 -11.30 9.60
C ARG A 107 -9.47 -10.90 10.05
N ILE A 108 -8.64 -11.86 10.44
CA ILE A 108 -7.23 -11.60 10.81
C ILE A 108 -6.46 -11.06 9.60
N SER A 109 -6.62 -11.67 8.43
CA SER A 109 -5.95 -11.24 7.20
C SER A 109 -6.34 -9.81 6.80
N SER A 110 -7.62 -9.46 6.90
CA SER A 110 -8.08 -8.09 6.62
C SER A 110 -7.53 -7.07 7.60
N GLY A 111 -7.40 -7.44 8.88
CA GLY A 111 -6.73 -6.62 9.90
C GLY A 111 -5.25 -6.39 9.61
N LEU A 112 -4.53 -7.42 9.14
CA LEU A 112 -3.12 -7.29 8.73
C LEU A 112 -2.95 -6.38 7.51
N ILE A 113 -3.85 -6.46 6.52
CA ILE A 113 -3.84 -5.56 5.37
C ILE A 113 -4.07 -4.12 5.81
N LEU A 114 -5.03 -3.88 6.71
CA LEU A 114 -5.35 -2.56 7.23
C LEU A 114 -4.18 -1.95 8.01
N THR A 115 -3.57 -2.70 8.91
CA THR A 115 -2.40 -2.23 9.69
C THR A 115 -1.22 -1.91 8.78
N SER A 116 -0.93 -2.75 7.79
CA SER A 116 0.11 -2.51 6.78
C SER A 116 -0.19 -1.24 5.96
N GLY A 117 -1.45 -1.05 5.57
CA GLY A 117 -1.92 0.15 4.87
C GLY A 117 -1.72 1.42 5.70
N LEU A 118 -2.08 1.40 6.98
CA LEU A 118 -1.89 2.54 7.90
C LEU A 118 -0.42 2.90 8.07
N ILE A 119 0.44 1.91 8.25
CA ILE A 119 1.90 2.14 8.36
C ILE A 119 2.44 2.79 7.08
N THR A 120 2.05 2.29 5.92
CA THR A 120 2.47 2.81 4.62
C THR A 120 1.94 4.23 4.39
N PHE A 121 0.70 4.49 4.75
CA PHE A 121 0.06 5.81 4.70
C PHE A 121 0.79 6.83 5.56
N ILE A 122 1.07 6.50 6.83
CA ILE A 122 1.78 7.39 7.77
C ILE A 122 3.19 7.70 7.25
N LYS A 123 3.91 6.68 6.76
CA LYS A 123 5.25 6.88 6.18
C LYS A 123 5.19 7.77 4.93
N GLY A 124 4.26 7.52 4.01
CA GLY A 124 4.05 8.32 2.82
C GLY A 124 3.72 9.78 3.14
N TYR A 125 2.83 10.01 4.10
CA TYR A 125 2.45 11.34 4.57
C TYR A 125 3.64 12.11 5.18
N ARG A 126 4.43 11.46 6.04
CA ARG A 126 5.64 12.06 6.63
C ARG A 126 6.69 12.43 5.57
N MET A 127 6.85 11.60 4.53
CA MET A 127 7.77 11.90 3.42
C MET A 127 7.30 13.12 2.64
N ILE A 128 6.01 13.25 2.37
CA ILE A 128 5.43 14.40 1.66
C ILE A 128 5.69 15.69 2.44
N ILE A 129 5.42 15.72 3.76
CA ILE A 129 5.67 16.90 4.59
C ILE A 129 7.15 17.31 4.57
N LYS A 130 8.04 16.33 4.64
CA LYS A 130 9.48 16.59 4.61
C LYS A 130 9.95 17.17 3.28
N ASP A 131 9.40 16.68 2.17
CA ASP A 131 9.68 17.19 0.83
C ASP A 131 9.23 18.65 0.68
N PHE A 132 8.03 19.01 1.17
CA PHE A 132 7.52 20.38 1.17
C PHE A 132 8.35 21.32 2.08
N GLY A 133 8.78 20.84 3.24
CA GLY A 133 9.62 21.63 4.15
C GLY A 133 10.99 21.97 3.54
N PHE A 134 11.57 21.05 2.79
CA PHE A 134 12.85 21.24 2.10
C PHE A 134 12.75 22.21 0.93
N GLU A 135 11.66 22.13 0.17
CA GLU A 135 11.39 23.01 -0.97
C GLU A 135 11.21 24.47 -0.51
N ASN A 136 10.45 24.72 0.56
CA ASN A 136 10.28 26.06 1.16
C ASN A 136 11.60 26.63 1.73
N SER A 137 12.44 25.80 2.33
CA SER A 137 13.75 26.24 2.84
C SER A 137 14.70 26.69 1.72
N ASN A 138 14.72 25.98 0.60
CA ASN A 138 15.52 26.34 -0.56
C ASN A 138 15.00 27.61 -1.24
N PHE A 139 13.68 27.78 -1.31
CA PHE A 139 13.06 29.00 -1.88
C PHE A 139 13.41 30.24 -1.05
N ASN A 140 13.38 30.14 0.27
CA ASN A 140 13.76 31.24 1.16
C ASN A 140 15.25 31.58 1.06
N LYS A 141 16.14 30.60 0.91
CA LYS A 141 17.57 30.85 0.70
C LYS A 141 17.87 31.53 -0.62
N LEU A 142 17.18 31.12 -1.70
CA LEU A 142 17.32 31.79 -3.00
C LEU A 142 16.86 33.25 -2.96
N ARG A 143 15.75 33.53 -2.26
CA ARG A 143 15.22 34.86 -2.10
C ARG A 143 16.18 35.78 -1.33
N LEU A 144 16.76 35.28 -0.23
CA LEU A 144 17.74 36.02 0.57
C LEU A 144 19.02 36.36 -0.24
N ASN A 145 19.46 35.44 -1.11
CA ASN A 145 20.64 35.71 -1.96
C ASN A 145 20.33 36.78 -3.04
N LEU A 146 19.13 36.78 -3.59
CA LEU A 146 18.74 37.81 -4.57
C LEU A 146 18.63 39.21 -3.93
N ASP A 147 18.08 39.30 -2.73
CA ASP A 147 17.98 40.57 -1.98
C ASP A 147 19.35 41.11 -1.58
N THR A 148 20.38 40.25 -1.37
CA THR A 148 21.76 40.69 -1.05
C THR A 148 22.57 41.16 -2.27
N ASP A 149 22.26 40.64 -3.46
CA ASP A 149 22.93 41.03 -4.73
C ASP A 149 22.41 42.40 -5.27
N GLU A 150 21.20 42.84 -4.86
CA GLU A 150 20.66 44.14 -5.23
C GLU A 150 21.20 45.30 -4.35
N ASP A 151 21.79 45.00 -3.21
CA ASP A 151 22.33 46.01 -2.26
C ASP A 151 23.82 46.35 -2.47
N GLU A 152 24.54 45.77 -3.47
CA GLU A 152 25.90 46.20 -3.82
C GLU A 152 25.84 47.44 -4.72
N PRO A 153 26.24 48.65 -4.20
CA PRO A 153 26.32 49.86 -5.02
C PRO A 153 27.52 49.75 -5.98
N LEU A 154 27.28 50.08 -7.26
CA LEU A 154 28.28 50.24 -8.33
C LEU A 154 29.34 51.27 -8.00
#